data_cde07f0d03d7d51c30e728f93d4537ec
#
_entry.id   cde07f0d03d7d51c30e728f93d4537ec
#
_cell.length_a   1.000
_cell.length_b   1.000
_cell.length_c   1.000
_cell.angle_alpha   90.00
_cell.angle_beta   90.00
_cell.angle_gamma   90.00
#
_symmetry.space_group_name_H-M   'P 1'
#
loop_
_entity.id
_entity.type
_entity.pdbx_description
1 polymer ?
#
loop_
_entity_poly.entity_id
_entity_poly.type
_entity_poly.pdbx_seq_one_letter_code
_entity_poly.pdbx_strand_id
1 'polypeptide(L)'
;MVSIHACENYSAESMKKAVEELLADLGGWEPYIKPGEKVLLKVNLVAGRAPNLAATTHPAFVEALADSLVRYGCSVTIGDSPGGTFNAARLKKVYHITGMEEAAQLSGAELSLD
;
A
#
# COMPACT_ATOMS: atom_id res chain seq x y z
N MET A 1 12.41 17.55 1.85
CA MET A 1 12.70 17.11 0.47
C MET A 1 11.49 16.40 -0.11
N VAL A 2 11.25 16.57 -1.38
CA VAL A 2 10.19 15.88 -2.13
C VAL A 2 10.83 15.17 -3.32
N SER A 3 10.44 13.92 -3.56
CA SER A 3 10.91 13.14 -4.71
C SER A 3 9.74 12.88 -5.66
N ILE A 4 9.95 13.10 -6.95
CA ILE A 4 8.94 12.89 -7.99
C ILE A 4 9.59 12.13 -9.15
N HIS A 5 8.96 11.03 -9.55
CA HIS A 5 9.39 10.22 -10.68
C HIS A 5 8.23 9.88 -11.59
N ALA A 6 8.45 9.91 -12.89
CA ALA A 6 7.47 9.47 -13.87
C ALA A 6 7.32 7.95 -13.83
N CYS A 7 6.08 7.48 -13.98
CA CYS A 7 5.80 6.05 -14.07
C CYS A 7 4.63 5.85 -15.02
N GLU A 8 4.84 5.10 -16.10
CA GLU A 8 3.87 5.01 -17.20
C GLU A 8 2.78 3.96 -16.99
N ASN A 9 3.01 2.99 -16.12
CA ASN A 9 2.04 1.90 -15.90
C ASN A 9 2.15 1.33 -14.49
N TYR A 10 1.23 0.43 -14.15
CA TYR A 10 1.16 -0.21 -12.84
C TYR A 10 1.68 -1.65 -12.83
N SER A 11 2.55 -2.01 -13.75
CA SER A 11 3.16 -3.35 -13.69
C SER A 11 3.98 -3.49 -12.40
N ALA A 12 4.12 -4.72 -11.90
CA ALA A 12 4.89 -4.97 -10.68
C ALA A 12 6.33 -4.47 -10.81
N GLU A 13 6.94 -4.66 -11.96
CA GLU A 13 8.29 -4.20 -12.24
C GLU A 13 8.41 -2.67 -12.23
N SER A 14 7.48 -1.98 -12.89
CA SER A 14 7.45 -0.51 -12.92
C SER A 14 7.22 0.08 -11.54
N MET A 15 6.33 -0.51 -10.76
CA MET A 15 6.04 -0.04 -9.40
C MET A 15 7.23 -0.24 -8.48
N LYS A 16 7.88 -1.41 -8.54
CA LYS A 16 9.07 -1.69 -7.75
C LYS A 16 10.17 -0.68 -8.05
N LYS A 17 10.44 -0.44 -9.33
CA LYS A 17 11.44 0.53 -9.78
C LYS A 17 11.12 1.94 -9.29
N ALA A 18 9.86 2.36 -9.44
CA ALA A 18 9.42 3.69 -9.01
C ALA A 18 9.61 3.89 -7.51
N VAL A 19 9.22 2.91 -6.71
CA VAL A 19 9.39 2.96 -5.24
C VAL A 19 10.87 3.03 -4.88
N GLU A 20 11.72 2.24 -5.53
CA GLU A 20 13.16 2.25 -5.28
C GLU A 20 13.79 3.61 -5.62
N GLU A 21 13.40 4.20 -6.75
CA GLU A 21 13.90 5.52 -7.16
C GLU A 21 13.46 6.63 -6.20
N LEU A 22 12.19 6.62 -5.80
CA LEU A 22 11.67 7.58 -4.83
C LEU A 22 12.42 7.49 -3.49
N LEU A 23 12.61 6.28 -3.00
CA LEU A 23 13.33 6.05 -1.75
C LEU A 23 14.79 6.44 -1.84
N ALA A 24 15.45 6.15 -2.95
CA ALA A 24 16.84 6.53 -3.14
C ALA A 24 17.04 8.05 -3.00
N ASP A 25 16.13 8.84 -3.59
CA ASP A 25 16.17 10.29 -3.48
C ASP A 25 15.97 10.77 -2.04
N LEU A 26 15.20 10.05 -1.25
CA LEU A 26 14.88 10.41 0.13
C LEU A 26 15.86 9.83 1.16
N GLY A 27 16.86 9.07 0.72
CA GLY A 27 17.85 8.47 1.59
C GLY A 27 17.49 7.06 2.09
N GLY A 28 16.57 6.38 1.43
CA GLY A 28 16.08 5.07 1.84
C GLY A 28 15.11 5.16 3.03
N TRP A 29 14.80 4.03 3.64
CA TRP A 29 13.95 4.00 4.85
C TRP A 29 14.70 4.42 6.11
N GLU A 30 16.01 4.22 6.14
CA GLU A 30 16.82 4.38 7.34
C GLU A 30 16.65 5.71 8.08
N PRO A 31 16.54 6.89 7.41
CA PRO A 31 16.33 8.15 8.13
C PRO A 31 14.98 8.27 8.81
N TYR A 32 14.00 7.44 8.45
CA TYR A 32 12.60 7.60 8.86
C TYR A 32 12.10 6.49 9.76
N ILE A 33 12.54 5.26 9.53
CA ILE A 33 11.99 4.06 10.16
C ILE A 33 13.14 3.12 10.52
N LYS A 34 12.95 2.31 11.58
CA LYS A 34 13.90 1.27 11.98
C LYS A 34 13.32 -0.12 11.73
N PRO A 35 14.17 -1.12 11.40
CA PRO A 35 13.72 -2.51 11.37
C PRO A 35 13.04 -2.90 12.68
N GLY A 36 11.98 -3.67 12.59
CA GLY A 36 11.17 -4.09 13.73
C GLY A 36 10.00 -3.18 14.06
N GLU A 37 9.94 -1.99 13.50
CA GLU A 37 8.82 -1.08 13.74
C GLU A 37 7.56 -1.56 13.04
N LYS A 38 6.41 -1.18 13.59
CA LYS A 38 5.10 -1.43 13.00
C LYS A 38 4.71 -0.22 12.15
N VAL A 39 4.34 -0.47 10.90
CA VAL A 39 3.96 0.58 9.95
C VAL A 39 2.54 0.36 9.47
N LEU A 40 1.73 1.40 9.55
CA LEU A 40 0.40 1.41 8.97
C LEU A 40 0.43 2.17 7.64
N LEU A 41 0.06 1.50 6.57
CA LEU A 41 -0.18 2.14 5.29
C LEU A 41 -1.66 2.51 5.22
N LYS A 42 -1.96 3.76 5.47
CA LYS A 42 -3.34 4.25 5.33
C LYS A 42 -3.59 4.53 3.86
N VAL A 43 -4.41 3.69 3.26
CA VAL A 43 -4.82 3.82 1.88
C VAL A 43 -6.16 4.58 1.79
N ASN A 44 -6.49 5.07 0.62
CA ASN A 44 -7.75 5.77 0.41
C ASN A 44 -8.68 4.88 -0.42
N LEU A 45 -9.65 4.25 0.23
CA LEU A 45 -10.55 3.27 -0.38
C LEU A 45 -11.95 3.81 -0.67
N VAL A 46 -12.27 4.98 -0.11
CA VAL A 46 -13.54 5.69 -0.33
C VAL A 46 -14.75 4.78 -0.08
N ALA A 47 -15.32 4.18 -1.12
CA ALA A 47 -16.53 3.37 -1.06
C ALA A 47 -16.36 1.97 -1.68
N GLY A 48 -15.14 1.49 -1.82
CA GLY A 48 -14.87 0.16 -2.37
C GLY A 48 -15.07 0.08 -3.89
N ARG A 49 -14.32 0.86 -4.64
CA ARG A 49 -14.35 0.86 -6.11
C ARG A 49 -13.22 0.01 -6.68
N ALA A 50 -13.44 -0.55 -7.87
CA ALA A 50 -12.39 -1.29 -8.58
C ALA A 50 -11.22 -0.37 -8.96
N PRO A 51 -9.97 -0.89 -9.02
CA PRO A 51 -8.78 -0.07 -9.29
C PRO A 51 -8.84 0.75 -10.59
N ASN A 52 -9.46 0.20 -11.62
CA ASN A 52 -9.55 0.87 -12.92
C ASN A 52 -10.42 2.14 -12.91
N LEU A 53 -11.20 2.36 -11.85
CA LEU A 53 -12.00 3.58 -11.70
C LEU A 53 -11.20 4.74 -11.12
N ALA A 54 -9.96 4.49 -10.70
CA ALA A 54 -9.03 5.48 -10.19
C ALA A 54 -9.55 6.32 -9.01
N ALA A 55 -10.51 5.76 -8.25
CA ALA A 55 -11.08 6.41 -7.08
C ALA A 55 -10.39 6.02 -5.76
N THR A 56 -9.51 5.03 -5.82
CA THR A 56 -8.80 4.48 -4.66
C THR A 56 -7.30 4.48 -4.89
N THR A 57 -6.52 4.34 -3.82
CA THR A 57 -5.08 4.11 -3.95
C THR A 57 -4.87 2.82 -4.75
N HIS A 58 -4.01 2.84 -5.76
CA HIS A 58 -3.83 1.68 -6.63
C HIS A 58 -3.11 0.54 -5.90
N PRO A 59 -3.64 -0.69 -5.96
CA PRO A 59 -3.06 -1.82 -5.21
C PRO A 59 -1.64 -2.18 -5.64
N ALA A 60 -1.28 -2.00 -6.89
CA ALA A 60 0.08 -2.29 -7.35
C ALA A 60 1.13 -1.38 -6.69
N PHE A 61 0.79 -0.12 -6.47
CA PHE A 61 1.65 0.80 -5.74
C PHE A 61 1.76 0.39 -4.26
N VAL A 62 0.63 0.09 -3.63
CA VAL A 62 0.58 -0.34 -2.23
C VAL A 62 1.40 -1.62 -2.03
N GLU A 63 1.25 -2.58 -2.93
CA GLU A 63 2.03 -3.82 -2.90
C GLU A 63 3.53 -3.57 -2.94
N ALA A 64 3.98 -2.74 -3.88
CA ALA A 64 5.41 -2.42 -4.02
C ALA A 64 5.96 -1.71 -2.78
N LEU A 65 5.20 -0.78 -2.22
CA LEU A 65 5.59 -0.05 -1.03
C LEU A 65 5.62 -0.96 0.20
N ALA A 66 4.59 -1.77 0.38
CA ALA A 66 4.52 -2.74 1.49
C ALA A 66 5.64 -3.77 1.40
N ASP A 67 5.90 -4.29 0.21
CA ASP A 67 6.99 -5.24 -0.01
C ASP A 67 8.35 -4.66 0.38
N SER A 68 8.61 -3.41 -0.01
CA SER A 68 9.84 -2.71 0.35
C SER A 68 10.00 -2.59 1.87
N LEU A 69 8.91 -2.24 2.58
CA LEU A 69 8.92 -2.12 4.04
C LEU A 69 9.11 -3.47 4.73
N VAL A 70 8.44 -4.51 4.24
CA VAL A 70 8.59 -5.87 4.80
C VAL A 70 10.02 -6.35 4.63
N ARG A 71 10.61 -6.15 3.47
CA ARG A 71 12.01 -6.52 3.21
C ARG A 71 13.00 -5.72 4.06
N TYR A 72 12.66 -4.48 4.40
CA TYR A 72 13.48 -3.67 5.32
C TYR A 72 13.42 -4.19 6.76
N GLY A 73 12.41 -4.96 7.11
CA GLY A 73 12.27 -5.59 8.43
C GLY A 73 11.10 -5.09 9.25
N CYS A 74 10.17 -4.35 8.66
CA CYS A 74 9.01 -3.82 9.36
C CYS A 74 7.82 -4.77 9.30
N SER A 75 6.92 -4.66 10.28
CA SER A 75 5.60 -5.29 10.25
C SER A 75 4.62 -4.29 9.64
N VAL A 76 4.03 -4.63 8.51
CA VAL A 76 3.19 -3.71 7.74
C VAL A 76 1.73 -4.10 7.80
N THR A 77 0.87 -3.12 8.08
CA THR A 77 -0.58 -3.26 8.04
C THR A 77 -1.15 -2.27 7.04
N ILE A 78 -2.06 -2.72 6.20
CA ILE A 78 -2.78 -1.89 5.24
C ILE A 78 -4.17 -1.64 5.81
N GLY A 79 -4.62 -0.39 5.83
CA GLY A 79 -5.92 -0.07 6.40
C GLY A 79 -6.50 1.25 5.92
N ASP A 80 -7.82 1.36 6.08
CA ASP A 80 -8.59 2.58 5.88
C ASP A 80 -9.92 2.46 6.63
N SER A 81 -10.60 3.58 6.78
CA SER A 81 -11.96 3.65 7.30
C SER A 81 -12.88 4.13 6.17
N PRO A 82 -13.26 3.25 5.23
CA PRO A 82 -14.12 3.66 4.12
C PRO A 82 -15.51 4.08 4.61
N GLY A 83 -16.18 4.93 3.83
CA GLY A 83 -17.52 5.43 4.16
C GLY A 83 -18.57 4.33 4.24
N GLY A 84 -19.65 4.61 4.98
CA GLY A 84 -20.77 3.70 5.15
C GLY A 84 -20.75 2.96 6.47
N THR A 85 -21.60 1.94 6.60
CA THR A 85 -21.69 1.14 7.83
C THR A 85 -20.40 0.35 8.04
N PHE A 86 -19.80 0.53 9.20
CA PHE A 86 -18.57 -0.16 9.55
C PHE A 86 -18.86 -1.54 10.12
N ASN A 87 -18.33 -2.58 9.49
CA ASN A 87 -18.24 -3.92 10.03
C ASN A 87 -17.17 -4.72 9.29
N ALA A 88 -16.67 -5.77 9.91
CA ALA A 88 -15.56 -6.55 9.35
C ALA A 88 -15.91 -7.21 8.02
N ALA A 89 -17.14 -7.69 7.86
CA ALA A 89 -17.56 -8.34 6.61
C ALA A 89 -17.54 -7.37 5.44
N ARG A 90 -18.06 -6.15 5.66
CA ARG A 90 -18.05 -5.10 4.62
C ARG A 90 -16.63 -4.67 4.31
N LEU A 91 -15.79 -4.52 5.32
CA LEU A 91 -14.40 -4.11 5.15
C LEU A 91 -13.60 -5.14 4.33
N LYS A 92 -13.80 -6.44 4.61
CA LYS A 92 -13.19 -7.51 3.82
C LYS A 92 -13.60 -7.44 2.35
N LYS A 93 -14.88 -7.14 2.09
CA LYS A 93 -15.40 -7.00 0.73
C LYS A 93 -14.77 -5.80 0.02
N VAL A 94 -14.61 -4.67 0.72
CA VAL A 94 -13.94 -3.49 0.18
C VAL A 94 -12.48 -3.82 -0.16
N TYR A 95 -11.75 -4.49 0.71
CA TYR A 95 -10.38 -4.90 0.44
C TYR A 95 -10.27 -5.82 -0.77
N HIS A 96 -11.23 -6.72 -0.96
CA HIS A 96 -11.23 -7.61 -2.12
C HIS A 96 -11.44 -6.81 -3.42
N ILE A 97 -12.45 -5.94 -3.46
CA ILE A 97 -12.80 -5.15 -4.65
C ILE A 97 -11.67 -4.19 -5.04
N THR A 98 -11.03 -3.55 -4.07
CA THR A 98 -9.99 -2.55 -4.29
C THR A 98 -8.62 -3.16 -4.60
N GLY A 99 -8.48 -4.48 -4.51
CA GLY A 99 -7.22 -5.18 -4.73
C GLY A 99 -6.28 -5.18 -3.53
N MET A 100 -6.68 -4.63 -2.40
CA MET A 100 -5.83 -4.56 -1.20
C MET A 100 -5.59 -5.93 -0.58
N GLU A 101 -6.57 -6.85 -0.68
CA GLU A 101 -6.40 -8.22 -0.21
C GLU A 101 -5.26 -8.92 -0.93
N GLU A 102 -5.23 -8.82 -2.25
CA GLU A 102 -4.15 -9.40 -3.05
C GLU A 102 -2.81 -8.70 -2.77
N ALA A 103 -2.80 -7.39 -2.67
CA ALA A 103 -1.60 -6.63 -2.36
C ALA A 103 -1.00 -7.05 -1.01
N ALA A 104 -1.83 -7.27 0.00
CA ALA A 104 -1.38 -7.76 1.30
C ALA A 104 -0.79 -9.16 1.20
N GLN A 105 -1.47 -10.08 0.51
CA GLN A 105 -1.00 -11.45 0.35
C GLN A 105 0.36 -11.50 -0.36
N LEU A 106 0.54 -10.73 -1.43
CA LEU A 106 1.77 -10.75 -2.23
C LEU A 106 2.94 -10.03 -1.55
N SER A 107 2.67 -9.03 -0.72
CA SER A 107 3.72 -8.25 -0.07
C SER A 107 4.13 -8.75 1.32
N GLY A 108 3.32 -9.59 1.94
CA GLY A 108 3.53 -10.02 3.32
C GLY A 108 2.96 -9.07 4.36
N ALA A 109 2.16 -8.09 3.94
CA ALA A 109 1.46 -7.18 4.86
C ALA A 109 0.16 -7.82 5.36
N GLU A 110 -0.37 -7.27 6.44
CA GLU A 110 -1.66 -7.65 6.99
C GLU A 110 -2.70 -6.59 6.65
N LEU A 111 -3.98 -6.97 6.69
CA LEU A 111 -5.10 -6.04 6.53
C LEU A 111 -5.68 -5.70 7.90
N SER A 112 -5.92 -4.42 8.14
CA SER A 112 -6.62 -3.97 9.35
C SER A 112 -8.13 -4.18 9.18
N LEU A 113 -8.76 -4.82 10.17
CA LEU A 113 -10.21 -5.00 10.22
C LEU A 113 -10.85 -4.12 11.31
N ASP A 114 -10.09 -3.20 11.85
CA ASP A 114 -10.56 -2.26 12.90
C ASP A 114 -11.07 -0.95 12.33
#